data_eb09ca171258ddc7c415191a51524c12
#
_entry.id   eb09ca171258ddc7c415191a51524c12
#
_cell.length_a   1.000
_cell.length_b   1.000
_cell.length_c   1.000
_cell.angle_alpha   90.00
_cell.angle_beta   90.00
_cell.angle_gamma   90.00
#
_symmetry.space_group_name_H-M   'P 1'
#
loop_
_entity.id
_entity.type
_entity.pdbx_description
1 polymer ?
#
loop_
_entity_poly.entity_id
_entity_poly.type
_entity_poly.pdbx_seq_one_letter_code
_entity_poly.pdbx_strand_id
1 'polypeptide(L)'
;CLVGSEMCIRDKRIDERFGRYDAEMRAALARRAGAPRLWIHAVSLGETRAAAILVPALRERWPGVQLLLTHSTATGRAEGQRLMREGDLQLWLPWDTPACVGRFVQAARPDLGLVMETEVWPNLMAACRTAGVPAVLVNARLNDKSLRGAQRWPALMAPAYAGFTLSLIHI
;
A
#
# COMPACT_ATOMS: atom_id res chain seq x y z
N CYS A 1 -17.33 -20.47 13.81
CA CYS A 1 -16.24 -19.80 14.59
C CYS A 1 -15.16 -19.07 13.74
N LEU A 2 -15.50 -18.60 12.54
CA LEU A 2 -14.52 -17.87 11.68
C LEU A 2 -14.61 -16.34 11.83
N VAL A 3 -15.73 -15.81 12.33
CA VAL A 3 -15.94 -14.36 12.51
C VAL A 3 -15.09 -13.78 13.66
N GLY A 4 -14.74 -14.59 14.65
CA GLY A 4 -13.95 -14.15 15.81
C GLY A 4 -12.46 -13.92 15.52
N SER A 5 -11.89 -14.59 14.51
CA SER A 5 -10.46 -14.44 14.18
C SER A 5 -10.17 -13.15 13.39
N GLU A 6 -11.07 -12.74 12.50
CA GLU A 6 -10.87 -11.49 11.72
C GLU A 6 -11.00 -10.24 12.59
N MET A 7 -11.95 -10.22 13.52
CA MET A 7 -12.16 -9.14 14.48
C MET A 7 -10.96 -9.04 15.44
N CYS A 8 -10.43 -10.16 15.91
CA CYS A 8 -9.30 -10.21 16.85
C CYS A 8 -7.98 -9.72 16.21
N ILE A 9 -7.75 -9.96 14.92
CA ILE A 9 -6.57 -9.49 14.20
C ILE A 9 -6.68 -7.98 13.93
N ARG A 10 -7.89 -7.47 13.61
CA ARG A 10 -8.14 -6.03 13.42
C ARG A 10 -7.90 -5.24 14.70
N ASP A 11 -8.35 -5.74 15.83
CA ASP A 11 -8.25 -5.04 17.12
C ASP A 11 -6.81 -4.95 17.63
N LYS A 12 -5.96 -5.96 17.36
CA LYS A 12 -4.58 -6.00 17.87
C LYS A 12 -3.62 -5.01 17.21
N ARG A 13 -3.97 -4.45 16.03
CA ARG A 13 -3.10 -3.52 15.28
C ARG A 13 -3.85 -2.30 14.74
N ILE A 14 -4.89 -1.88 15.46
CA ILE A 14 -5.69 -0.70 15.06
C ILE A 14 -4.82 0.57 14.99
N ASP A 15 -3.78 0.67 15.81
CA ASP A 15 -2.85 1.81 15.81
C ASP A 15 -2.14 2.00 14.47
N GLU A 16 -1.87 0.91 13.72
CA GLU A 16 -1.33 1.00 12.36
C GLU A 16 -2.23 1.82 11.43
N ARG A 17 -3.58 1.76 11.64
CA ARG A 17 -4.55 2.56 10.89
C ARG A 17 -4.43 4.07 11.17
N PHE A 18 -3.86 4.42 12.30
CA PHE A 18 -3.54 5.81 12.65
C PHE A 18 -2.09 6.19 12.30
N GLY A 19 -1.36 5.32 11.61
CA GLY A 19 0.05 5.50 11.30
C GLY A 19 0.93 5.47 12.56
N ARG A 20 0.49 4.76 13.59
CA ARG A 20 1.21 4.58 14.85
C ARG A 20 1.75 3.15 14.90
N TYR A 21 3.01 3.03 15.22
CA TYR A 21 3.71 1.75 15.25
C TYR A 21 4.35 1.54 16.61
N ASP A 22 4.31 0.32 17.11
CA ASP A 22 5.03 -0.08 18.32
C ASP A 22 6.55 0.01 18.16
N ALA A 23 7.29 -0.24 19.22
CA ALA A 23 8.75 -0.13 19.20
C ALA A 23 9.40 -1.13 18.26
N GLU A 24 8.86 -2.35 18.19
CA GLU A 24 9.36 -3.41 17.30
C GLU A 24 9.17 -3.04 15.84
N MET A 25 7.95 -2.61 15.46
CA MET A 25 7.66 -2.20 14.09
C MET A 25 8.42 -0.93 13.69
N ARG A 26 8.59 0.04 14.61
CA ARG A 26 9.43 1.21 14.33
C ARG A 26 10.89 0.82 14.08
N ALA A 27 11.44 -0.10 14.87
CA ALA A 27 12.78 -0.62 14.64
C ALA A 27 12.89 -1.36 13.32
N ALA A 28 11.87 -2.15 12.95
CA ALA A 28 11.82 -2.85 11.66
C ALA A 28 11.72 -1.87 10.47
N LEU A 29 10.89 -0.81 10.59
CA LEU A 29 10.78 0.25 9.58
C LEU A 29 12.06 1.08 9.46
N ALA A 30 12.80 1.26 10.54
CA ALA A 30 14.07 1.98 10.54
C ALA A 30 15.20 1.20 9.86
N ARG A 31 15.14 -0.14 9.87
CA ARG A 31 16.16 -0.98 9.24
C ARG A 31 16.07 -0.88 7.73
N ARG A 32 17.19 -0.51 7.12
CA ARG A 32 17.37 -0.45 5.68
C ARG A 32 18.59 -1.30 5.32
N ALA A 33 18.40 -2.30 4.49
CA ALA A 33 19.47 -3.22 4.08
C ALA A 33 20.34 -2.70 2.91
N GLY A 34 20.33 -1.39 2.65
CA GLY A 34 21.04 -0.80 1.51
C GLY A 34 20.36 -1.03 0.15
N ALA A 35 19.27 -1.76 0.13
CA ALA A 35 18.46 -2.02 -1.05
C ALA A 35 17.17 -1.18 -1.03
N PRO A 36 16.53 -0.97 -2.21
CA PRO A 36 15.29 -0.22 -2.26
C PRO A 36 14.16 -0.90 -1.49
N ARG A 37 13.31 -0.08 -0.85
CA ARG A 37 12.05 -0.52 -0.26
C ARG A 37 10.92 -0.23 -1.23
N LEU A 38 10.32 -1.28 -1.77
CA LEU A 38 9.15 -1.19 -2.63
C LEU A 38 7.89 -1.40 -1.79
N TRP A 39 7.04 -0.36 -1.77
CA TRP A 39 5.74 -0.45 -1.14
C TRP A 39 4.70 -0.93 -2.15
N ILE A 40 3.98 -2.01 -1.83
CA ILE A 40 2.87 -2.53 -2.63
C ILE A 40 1.59 -2.39 -1.81
N HIS A 41 0.64 -1.61 -2.33
CA HIS A 41 -0.69 -1.49 -1.75
C HIS A 41 -1.67 -2.36 -2.51
N ALA A 42 -2.19 -3.39 -1.83
CA ALA A 42 -3.20 -4.32 -2.34
C ALA A 42 -4.29 -4.51 -1.26
N VAL A 43 -5.47 -3.96 -1.49
CA VAL A 43 -6.55 -3.89 -0.50
C VAL A 43 -7.12 -5.26 -0.19
N SER A 44 -7.44 -6.00 -1.24
CA SER A 44 -8.22 -7.23 -1.21
C SER A 44 -7.39 -8.49 -1.53
N LEU A 45 -8.01 -9.65 -1.35
CA LEU A 45 -7.44 -10.94 -1.76
C LEU A 45 -7.11 -10.96 -3.26
N GLY A 46 -8.01 -10.44 -4.12
CA GLY A 46 -7.81 -10.42 -5.57
C GLY A 46 -6.62 -9.57 -5.98
N GLU A 47 -6.52 -8.35 -5.43
CA GLU A 47 -5.40 -7.44 -5.66
C GLU A 47 -4.07 -8.02 -5.14
N THR A 48 -4.09 -8.68 -3.98
CA THR A 48 -2.89 -9.34 -3.44
C THR A 48 -2.43 -10.49 -4.34
N ARG A 49 -3.34 -11.25 -4.92
CA ARG A 49 -3.00 -12.28 -5.92
C ARG A 49 -2.46 -11.67 -7.21
N ALA A 50 -3.02 -10.56 -7.67
CA ALA A 50 -2.47 -9.82 -8.81
C ALA A 50 -1.06 -9.29 -8.51
N ALA A 51 -0.83 -8.74 -7.31
CA ALA A 51 0.49 -8.31 -6.86
C ALA A 51 1.48 -9.48 -6.79
N ALA A 52 1.03 -10.68 -6.41
CA ALA A 52 1.86 -11.88 -6.33
C ALA A 52 2.53 -12.25 -7.67
N ILE A 53 1.92 -11.89 -8.80
CA ILE A 53 2.50 -12.10 -10.12
C ILE A 53 3.72 -11.20 -10.35
N LEU A 54 3.72 -9.99 -9.77
CA LEU A 54 4.80 -9.01 -9.93
C LEU A 54 5.98 -9.30 -9.00
N VAL A 55 5.72 -9.84 -7.82
CA VAL A 55 6.73 -10.00 -6.77
C VAL A 55 7.97 -10.79 -7.22
N PRO A 56 7.86 -11.93 -7.95
CA PRO A 56 9.04 -12.64 -8.45
C PRO A 56 9.90 -11.77 -9.37
N ALA A 57 9.30 -11.09 -10.33
CA ALA A 57 10.01 -10.22 -11.27
C ALA A 57 10.68 -9.03 -10.57
N LEU A 58 10.04 -8.44 -9.57
CA LEU A 58 10.63 -7.37 -8.76
C LEU A 58 11.86 -7.86 -8.00
N ARG A 59 11.81 -9.07 -7.44
CA ARG A 59 12.91 -9.67 -6.69
C ARG A 59 14.06 -10.12 -7.59
N GLU A 60 13.75 -10.56 -8.81
CA GLU A 60 14.76 -10.87 -9.82
C GLU A 60 15.49 -9.59 -10.25
N ARG A 61 14.73 -8.51 -10.50
CA ARG A 61 15.31 -7.23 -10.91
C ARG A 61 16.10 -6.53 -9.81
N TRP A 62 15.69 -6.71 -8.54
CA TRP A 62 16.35 -6.15 -7.35
C TRP A 62 16.49 -7.23 -6.27
N PRO A 63 17.55 -8.07 -6.31
CA PRO A 63 17.69 -9.22 -5.42
C PRO A 63 17.62 -8.90 -3.91
N GLY A 64 18.07 -7.72 -3.52
CA GLY A 64 18.03 -7.26 -2.12
C GLY A 64 16.79 -6.44 -1.75
N VAL A 65 15.80 -6.33 -2.63
CA VAL A 65 14.62 -5.49 -2.40
C VAL A 65 13.89 -5.88 -1.12
N GLN A 66 13.55 -4.88 -0.31
CA GLN A 66 12.65 -5.03 0.83
C GLN A 66 11.23 -4.69 0.38
N LEU A 67 10.31 -5.63 0.52
CA LEU A 67 8.90 -5.36 0.27
C LEU A 67 8.22 -4.84 1.53
N LEU A 68 7.38 -3.83 1.34
CA LEU A 68 6.42 -3.34 2.32
C LEU A 68 5.02 -3.54 1.73
N LEU A 69 4.26 -4.49 2.28
CA LEU A 69 2.89 -4.73 1.85
C LEU A 69 1.91 -4.00 2.76
N THR A 70 0.90 -3.35 2.17
CA THR A 70 -0.22 -2.79 2.91
C THR A 70 -1.55 -3.33 2.40
N HIS A 71 -2.45 -3.62 3.34
CA HIS A 71 -3.76 -4.17 3.07
C HIS A 71 -4.85 -3.43 3.84
N SER A 72 -6.10 -3.55 3.37
CA SER A 72 -7.27 -3.03 4.08
C SER A 72 -8.21 -4.14 4.55
N THR A 73 -8.06 -5.37 4.01
CA THR A 73 -8.85 -6.55 4.38
C THR A 73 -8.02 -7.64 5.05
N ALA A 74 -8.61 -8.39 5.97
CA ALA A 74 -7.93 -9.50 6.64
C ALA A 74 -7.53 -10.62 5.66
N THR A 75 -8.37 -10.89 4.67
CA THR A 75 -8.12 -11.92 3.64
C THR A 75 -6.96 -11.50 2.72
N GLY A 76 -6.89 -10.23 2.31
CA GLY A 76 -5.74 -9.69 1.58
C GLY A 76 -4.46 -9.77 2.39
N ARG A 77 -4.52 -9.43 3.69
CA ARG A 77 -3.37 -9.53 4.59
C ARG A 77 -2.87 -10.98 4.75
N ALA A 78 -3.78 -11.93 4.95
CA ALA A 78 -3.42 -13.35 5.07
C ALA A 78 -2.78 -13.91 3.80
N GLU A 79 -3.27 -13.51 2.62
CA GLU A 79 -2.65 -13.87 1.34
C GLU A 79 -1.29 -13.21 1.18
N GLY A 80 -1.17 -11.92 1.53
CA GLY A 80 0.08 -11.18 1.49
C GLY A 80 1.18 -11.79 2.36
N GLN A 81 0.83 -12.40 3.49
CA GLN A 81 1.79 -13.09 4.35
C GLN A 81 2.56 -14.20 3.61
N ARG A 82 1.95 -14.85 2.63
CA ARG A 82 2.58 -15.90 1.82
C ARG A 82 3.65 -15.36 0.87
N LEU A 83 3.63 -14.08 0.59
CA LEU A 83 4.59 -13.41 -0.30
C LEU A 83 5.82 -12.91 0.45
N MET A 84 5.74 -12.88 1.79
CA MET A 84 6.77 -12.29 2.63
C MET A 84 8.00 -13.17 2.72
N ARG A 85 9.17 -12.54 2.70
CA ARG A 85 10.47 -13.14 3.04
C ARG A 85 11.02 -12.47 4.29
N GLU A 86 12.08 -13.02 4.83
CA GLU A 86 12.79 -12.39 5.93
C GLU A 86 13.21 -10.96 5.56
N GLY A 87 12.95 -10.02 6.44
CA GLY A 87 13.20 -8.60 6.23
C GLY A 87 12.08 -7.80 5.55
N ASP A 88 11.10 -8.46 4.94
CA ASP A 88 9.92 -7.79 4.39
C ASP A 88 8.97 -7.32 5.52
N LEU A 89 8.14 -6.34 5.22
CA LEU A 89 7.25 -5.71 6.18
C LEU A 89 5.79 -5.78 5.70
N GLN A 90 4.86 -5.95 6.65
CA GLN A 90 3.44 -5.95 6.34
C GLN A 90 2.67 -5.11 7.35
N LEU A 91 1.89 -4.15 6.87
CA LEU A 91 1.14 -3.20 7.67
C LEU A 91 -0.34 -3.13 7.22
N TRP A 92 -1.18 -2.61 8.11
CA TRP A 92 -2.46 -2.09 7.67
C TRP A 92 -2.28 -0.73 7.00
N LEU A 93 -2.99 -0.48 5.91
CA LEU A 93 -3.03 0.87 5.34
C LEU A 93 -3.65 1.84 6.36
N PRO A 94 -3.03 2.99 6.64
CA PRO A 94 -3.65 3.98 7.52
C PRO A 94 -4.94 4.55 6.91
N TRP A 95 -5.80 5.11 7.77
CA TRP A 95 -6.93 5.89 7.30
C TRP A 95 -6.46 7.07 6.45
N ASP A 96 -7.19 7.34 5.37
CA ASP A 96 -6.81 8.39 4.42
C ASP A 96 -7.09 9.79 4.98
N THR A 97 -6.44 10.12 6.07
CA THR A 97 -6.37 11.47 6.63
C THR A 97 -4.96 12.01 6.54
N PRO A 98 -4.76 13.34 6.37
CA PRO A 98 -3.41 13.91 6.21
C PRO A 98 -2.43 13.48 7.31
N ALA A 99 -2.89 13.44 8.56
CA ALA A 99 -2.05 13.08 9.70
C ALA A 99 -1.67 11.59 9.70
N CYS A 100 -2.61 10.68 9.37
CA CYS A 100 -2.36 9.24 9.41
C CYS A 100 -1.43 8.83 8.26
N VAL A 101 -1.71 9.27 7.04
CA VAL A 101 -0.90 8.93 5.87
C VAL A 101 0.47 9.62 5.91
N GLY A 102 0.55 10.83 6.46
CA GLY A 102 1.82 11.53 6.66
C GLY A 102 2.75 10.75 7.60
N ARG A 103 2.23 10.28 8.74
CA ARG A 103 2.99 9.41 9.66
C ARG A 103 3.43 8.10 9.00
N PHE A 104 2.55 7.48 8.21
CA PHE A 104 2.89 6.27 7.47
C PHE A 104 4.05 6.51 6.52
N VAL A 105 3.95 7.51 5.63
CA VAL A 105 4.99 7.79 4.62
C VAL A 105 6.32 8.15 5.29
N GLN A 106 6.29 8.94 6.37
CA GLN A 106 7.48 9.29 7.14
C GLN A 106 8.14 8.08 7.81
N ALA A 107 7.34 7.15 8.36
CA ALA A 107 7.87 5.96 9.01
C ALA A 107 8.34 4.91 8.00
N ALA A 108 7.54 4.67 6.95
CA ALA A 108 7.79 3.66 5.94
C ALA A 108 8.92 4.05 4.98
N ARG A 109 9.00 5.32 4.60
CA ARG A 109 9.98 5.87 3.65
C ARG A 109 10.21 4.97 2.43
N PRO A 110 9.17 4.60 1.66
CA PRO A 110 9.36 3.77 0.48
C PRO A 110 10.10 4.55 -0.60
N ASP A 111 10.88 3.85 -1.41
CA ASP A 111 11.55 4.44 -2.57
C ASP A 111 10.64 4.46 -3.81
N LEU A 112 9.63 3.57 -3.82
CA LEU A 112 8.60 3.49 -4.87
C LEU A 112 7.34 2.87 -4.27
N GLY A 113 6.17 3.44 -4.60
CA GLY A 113 4.86 2.89 -4.30
C GLY A 113 4.22 2.24 -5.54
N LEU A 114 3.75 1.01 -5.40
CA LEU A 114 2.95 0.29 -6.39
C LEU A 114 1.52 0.15 -5.82
N VAL A 115 0.58 0.88 -6.39
CA VAL A 115 -0.83 0.87 -5.97
C VAL A 115 -1.61 0.00 -6.95
N MET A 116 -2.28 -1.03 -6.42
CA MET A 116 -3.01 -1.99 -7.24
C MET A 116 -4.39 -1.47 -7.62
N GLU A 117 -4.80 -1.76 -8.86
CA GLU A 117 -6.11 -1.49 -9.43
C GLU A 117 -6.53 0.00 -9.38
N THR A 118 -7.61 0.33 -8.67
CA THR A 118 -8.20 1.70 -8.62
C THR A 118 -8.18 2.29 -7.22
N GLU A 119 -7.29 1.82 -6.36
CA GLU A 119 -7.17 2.26 -4.97
C GLU A 119 -6.48 3.63 -4.84
N VAL A 120 -7.13 4.65 -5.41
CA VAL A 120 -6.61 6.02 -5.40
C VAL A 120 -7.12 6.76 -4.16
N TRP A 121 -6.22 6.95 -3.21
CA TRP A 121 -6.48 7.61 -1.93
C TRP A 121 -5.86 9.02 -1.94
N PRO A 122 -6.70 10.10 -1.95
CA PRO A 122 -6.22 11.46 -2.23
C PRO A 122 -5.16 11.97 -1.26
N ASN A 123 -5.36 11.77 0.05
CA ASN A 123 -4.40 12.23 1.05
C ASN A 123 -3.11 11.42 1.03
N LEU A 124 -3.21 10.11 0.77
CA LEU A 124 -2.06 9.24 0.61
C LEU A 124 -1.20 9.66 -0.58
N MET A 125 -1.82 9.93 -1.73
CA MET A 125 -1.13 10.43 -2.92
C MET A 125 -0.49 11.81 -2.68
N ALA A 126 -1.18 12.70 -1.96
CA ALA A 126 -0.63 13.99 -1.57
C ALA A 126 0.59 13.83 -0.63
N ALA A 127 0.51 12.91 0.35
CA ALA A 127 1.62 12.61 1.25
C ALA A 127 2.83 12.03 0.51
N CYS A 128 2.63 11.10 -0.42
CA CYS A 128 3.69 10.56 -1.27
C CYS A 128 4.37 11.66 -2.08
N ARG A 129 3.60 12.52 -2.74
CA ARG A 129 4.13 13.66 -3.50
C ARG A 129 4.95 14.61 -2.63
N THR A 130 4.44 14.96 -1.44
CA THR A 130 5.14 15.85 -0.50
C THR A 130 6.46 15.25 -0.02
N ALA A 131 6.50 13.94 0.15
CA ALA A 131 7.71 13.21 0.57
C ALA A 131 8.65 12.84 -0.60
N GLY A 132 8.31 13.18 -1.83
CA GLY A 132 9.10 12.82 -3.02
C GLY A 132 9.08 11.31 -3.33
N VAL A 133 8.07 10.58 -2.86
CA VAL A 133 7.89 9.14 -3.14
C VAL A 133 7.14 8.98 -4.45
N PRO A 134 7.76 8.45 -5.51
CA PRO A 134 7.09 8.14 -6.75
C PRO A 134 6.05 7.03 -6.51
N ALA A 135 4.90 7.14 -7.17
CA ALA A 135 3.85 6.14 -7.11
C ALA A 135 3.43 5.71 -8.53
N VAL A 136 3.20 4.42 -8.68
CA VAL A 136 2.75 3.80 -9.94
C VAL A 136 1.43 3.10 -9.70
N LEU A 137 0.46 3.35 -10.56
CA LEU A 137 -0.81 2.62 -10.57
C LEU A 137 -0.65 1.38 -11.45
N VAL A 138 -0.84 0.21 -10.86
CA VAL A 138 -0.60 -1.09 -11.51
C VAL A 138 -1.90 -1.85 -11.68
N ASN A 139 -2.09 -2.49 -12.84
CA ASN A 139 -3.29 -3.24 -13.16
C ASN A 139 -4.56 -2.38 -13.00
N ALA A 140 -4.49 -1.13 -13.42
CA ALA A 140 -5.59 -0.18 -13.29
C ALA A 140 -6.82 -0.68 -14.04
N ARG A 141 -7.94 -0.81 -13.33
CA ARG A 141 -9.25 -1.20 -13.89
C ARG A 141 -10.24 -0.09 -13.60
N LEU A 142 -10.39 0.82 -14.54
CA LEU A 142 -11.44 1.84 -14.48
C LEU A 142 -12.77 1.19 -14.87
N ASN A 143 -13.65 1.04 -13.90
CA ASN A 143 -15.04 0.71 -14.15
C ASN A 143 -15.92 1.96 -14.02
N ASP A 144 -17.14 1.91 -14.55
CA ASP A 144 -18.08 3.04 -14.54
C ASP A 144 -18.37 3.58 -13.14
N LYS A 145 -18.34 2.74 -12.12
CA LYS A 145 -18.55 3.15 -10.73
C LYS A 145 -17.37 3.99 -10.21
N SER A 146 -16.15 3.55 -10.49
CA SER A 146 -14.93 4.27 -10.13
C SER A 146 -14.83 5.60 -10.87
N LEU A 147 -15.18 5.61 -12.16
CA LEU A 147 -15.21 6.82 -12.98
C LEU A 147 -16.24 7.83 -12.44
N ARG A 148 -17.48 7.39 -12.19
CA ARG A 148 -18.51 8.26 -11.60
C ARG A 148 -18.10 8.77 -10.21
N GLY A 149 -17.46 7.94 -9.39
CA GLY A 149 -16.92 8.34 -8.09
C GLY A 149 -15.87 9.44 -8.21
N ALA A 150 -14.94 9.30 -9.14
CA ALA A 150 -13.91 10.30 -9.40
C ALA A 150 -14.52 11.62 -9.95
N GLN A 151 -15.47 11.53 -10.85
CA GLN A 151 -16.18 12.70 -11.44
C GLN A 151 -17.04 13.45 -10.44
N ARG A 152 -17.51 12.80 -9.38
CA ARG A 152 -18.30 13.47 -8.32
C ARG A 152 -17.49 14.48 -7.51
N TRP A 153 -16.18 14.27 -7.39
CA TRP A 153 -15.28 15.12 -6.60
C TRP A 153 -14.02 15.46 -7.39
N PRO A 154 -14.14 16.16 -8.55
CA PRO A 154 -13.01 16.36 -9.47
C PRO A 154 -11.86 17.14 -8.84
N ALA A 155 -12.15 18.15 -8.01
CA ALA A 155 -11.13 18.93 -7.34
C ALA A 155 -10.25 18.11 -6.37
N LEU A 156 -10.79 17.02 -5.83
CA LEU A 156 -10.06 16.10 -4.94
C LEU A 156 -9.37 14.99 -5.71
N MET A 157 -10.06 14.40 -6.69
CA MET A 157 -9.60 13.20 -7.38
C MET A 157 -8.62 13.49 -8.51
N ALA A 158 -8.79 14.60 -9.25
CA ALA A 158 -7.89 14.92 -10.35
C ALA A 158 -6.42 15.09 -9.88
N PRO A 159 -6.10 15.82 -8.79
CA PRO A 159 -4.74 15.89 -8.28
C PRO A 159 -4.22 14.54 -7.75
N ALA A 160 -5.10 13.66 -7.25
CA ALA A 160 -4.71 12.33 -6.78
C ALA A 160 -4.29 11.42 -7.94
N TYR A 161 -5.06 11.39 -9.01
CA TYR A 161 -4.67 10.66 -10.24
C TYR A 161 -3.43 11.25 -10.90
N ALA A 162 -3.33 12.57 -10.98
CA ALA A 162 -2.14 13.26 -11.52
C ALA A 162 -0.89 13.05 -10.66
N GLY A 163 -1.04 12.59 -9.42
CA GLY A 163 0.07 12.27 -8.52
C GLY A 163 0.82 10.98 -8.86
N PHE A 164 0.27 10.13 -9.73
CA PHE A 164 1.00 8.94 -10.20
C PHE A 164 2.04 9.31 -11.25
N THR A 165 3.24 8.77 -11.08
CA THR A 165 4.34 8.94 -12.05
C THR A 165 4.07 8.13 -13.33
N LEU A 166 3.39 7.00 -13.19
CA LEU A 166 3.02 6.09 -14.27
C LEU A 166 1.73 5.37 -13.93
N SER A 167 0.89 5.12 -14.94
CA SER A 167 -0.28 4.27 -14.82
C SER A 167 -0.22 3.16 -15.86
N LEU A 168 -0.18 1.91 -15.38
CA LEU A 168 -0.22 0.71 -16.20
C LEU A 168 -1.64 0.19 -16.22
N ILE A 169 -2.33 0.44 -17.33
CA ILE A 169 -3.71 -0.01 -17.55
C ILE A 169 -3.65 -1.33 -18.27
N HIS A 170 -4.33 -2.33 -17.73
CA HIS A 170 -4.62 -3.56 -18.47
C HIS A 170 -5.86 -3.31 -19.31
N ILE A 171 -5.71 -3.37 -20.64
CA ILE A 171 -6.80 -3.28 -21.61
C ILE A 171 -7.30 -4.70 -21.87
#